data_7eeba3ad5ca0c1537773d437541a0121
#
_entry.id   7eeba3ad5ca0c1537773d437541a0121
#
_cell.length_a   1.000
_cell.length_b   1.000
_cell.length_c   1.000
_cell.angle_alpha   90.00
_cell.angle_beta   90.00
_cell.angle_gamma   90.00
#
_symmetry.space_group_name_H-M   'P 1'
#
loop_
_entity.id
_entity.type
_entity.pdbx_description
1 polymer ?
#
loop_
_entity_poly.entity_id
_entity_poly.type
_entity_poly.pdbx_seq_one_letter_code
_entity_poly.pdbx_strand_id
1 'polypeptide(L)'
;MLSELYIENLAVIEKATIDFSDKLNVFTGETGAGKSILINGINAILGQRVTKDIVRTGTDKAVISALFTDIGDNVLQVLDELGISAEDGQLFLTREIRSDGGSVARVNSRAVNVSVLKAIGETLVTIHGQHDNQILMAPERHIEILDSYAESEALIEDYHSSFRDLQSIAKKINKIKTEQSKKEFRMAELADIVEEINALNIHEGEDKEIEAELNISKNAVAISEALYMAKQLLSGDDDTDGAVEMTQRASKSVEGYTDIMTEISPIYDRLSSAAIEMEDISEEIGSLLDSLDIDPKRYDYLNQRSDELRRIMKKYGPELDDVLTTLENSQNELDELSGAEQSLDELNKEKERLLAEVSKKAKALSDHRKKAGERFVSQVTEELEFLNMPKVKLVVQQKTGKLTINGMDSIEFLISANLGEEPKPIAKIASGGELSRIMLALKNVIAEKDSIGTLIFDEIDTGVSGRAAQKIGIKLKQISRLRQVLCVTHLAQMAVMADNHLLIEKNIQGDRTVTTVRTLDHEQRKYEIARIMGGENITELMLENAEQYLKDADNM
;
A
#
# COMPACT_ATOMS: atom_id res chain seq x y z
N MET A 1 34.16 -9.84 14.71
CA MET A 1 33.85 -9.76 16.15
C MET A 1 34.08 -8.35 16.65
N LEU A 2 33.34 -7.86 17.66
CA LEU A 2 33.57 -6.57 18.31
C LEU A 2 34.83 -6.63 19.18
N SER A 3 35.88 -5.90 18.80
CA SER A 3 37.16 -5.92 19.53
C SER A 3 37.26 -4.79 20.54
N GLU A 4 36.86 -3.57 20.15
CA GLU A 4 36.92 -2.38 21.00
C GLU A 4 35.66 -1.54 20.86
N LEU A 5 35.19 -0.94 21.95
CA LEU A 5 34.14 0.06 21.97
C LEU A 5 34.61 1.30 22.71
N TYR A 6 34.66 2.43 22.03
CA TYR A 6 34.93 3.74 22.60
C TYR A 6 33.65 4.55 22.72
N ILE A 7 33.43 5.12 23.89
CA ILE A 7 32.27 5.97 24.19
C ILE A 7 32.77 7.26 24.83
N GLU A 8 32.28 8.41 24.34
CA GLU A 8 32.54 9.72 24.90
C GLU A 8 31.25 10.55 24.99
N ASN A 9 31.01 11.18 26.15
CA ASN A 9 29.87 12.06 26.44
C ASN A 9 28.51 11.41 26.20
N LEU A 10 28.32 10.15 26.53
CA LEU A 10 27.08 9.42 26.41
C LEU A 10 26.39 9.29 27.78
N ALA A 11 25.29 10.00 27.97
CA ALA A 11 24.52 10.05 29.22
C ALA A 11 25.42 10.27 30.46
N VAL A 12 25.60 9.24 31.33
CA VAL A 12 26.45 9.31 32.50
C VAL A 12 27.89 8.83 32.27
N ILE A 13 28.21 8.34 31.07
CA ILE A 13 29.57 7.97 30.66
C ILE A 13 30.26 9.22 30.09
N GLU A 14 31.31 9.68 30.72
CA GLU A 14 32.13 10.79 30.21
C GLU A 14 33.10 10.27 29.16
N LYS A 15 33.87 9.23 29.49
CA LYS A 15 34.78 8.56 28.59
C LYS A 15 35.01 7.12 29.04
N ALA A 16 34.90 6.17 28.12
CA ALA A 16 35.20 4.77 28.34
C ALA A 16 35.78 4.13 27.09
N THR A 17 36.82 3.32 27.27
CA THR A 17 37.34 2.39 26.25
C THR A 17 37.19 0.99 26.82
N ILE A 18 36.57 0.09 26.07
CA ILE A 18 36.22 -1.26 26.51
C ILE A 18 36.77 -2.24 25.48
N ASP A 19 37.67 -3.10 25.95
CA ASP A 19 38.25 -4.19 25.17
C ASP A 19 37.45 -5.47 25.41
N PHE A 20 37.14 -6.19 24.36
CA PHE A 20 36.38 -7.44 24.39
C PHE A 20 37.23 -8.64 24.02
N SER A 21 37.00 -9.77 24.67
CA SER A 21 37.53 -11.07 24.24
C SER A 21 36.63 -11.64 23.12
N ASP A 22 37.16 -12.59 22.39
CA ASP A 22 36.49 -13.36 21.33
C ASP A 22 35.45 -14.37 21.86
N LYS A 23 35.37 -14.53 23.20
CA LYS A 23 34.52 -15.49 23.89
C LYS A 23 33.39 -14.82 24.67
N LEU A 24 33.15 -15.31 25.93
CA LEU A 24 32.07 -14.80 26.77
C LEU A 24 32.54 -13.57 27.59
N ASN A 25 32.01 -12.41 27.21
CA ASN A 25 32.16 -11.16 27.93
C ASN A 25 30.94 -10.94 28.82
N VAL A 26 31.11 -10.81 30.11
CA VAL A 26 30.01 -10.59 31.05
C VAL A 26 30.15 -9.24 31.73
N PHE A 27 29.10 -8.46 31.69
CA PHE A 27 28.99 -7.20 32.41
C PHE A 27 28.20 -7.36 33.71
N THR A 28 28.83 -6.99 34.82
CA THR A 28 28.16 -6.84 36.12
C THR A 28 28.21 -5.39 36.59
N GLY A 29 27.57 -5.08 37.71
CA GLY A 29 27.53 -3.76 38.29
C GLY A 29 26.18 -3.43 38.92
N GLU A 30 26.07 -2.27 39.55
CA GLU A 30 24.82 -1.81 40.17
C GLU A 30 23.69 -1.64 39.19
N THR A 31 22.46 -1.97 39.63
CA THR A 31 21.23 -1.78 38.86
C THR A 31 20.97 -0.30 38.61
N GLY A 32 20.69 0.07 37.35
CA GLY A 32 20.36 1.43 36.93
C GLY A 32 21.23 1.88 35.74
N ALA A 33 21.06 3.04 35.23
CA ALA A 33 21.56 3.68 34.03
C ALA A 33 22.84 3.19 33.30
N GLY A 34 23.84 2.57 33.96
CA GLY A 34 25.14 2.25 33.33
C GLY A 34 25.08 1.11 32.30
N LYS A 35 24.43 -0.01 32.64
CA LYS A 35 24.32 -1.20 31.76
C LYS A 35 23.51 -0.91 30.48
N SER A 36 22.33 -0.32 30.64
CA SER A 36 21.46 0.06 29.55
C SER A 36 22.09 1.14 28.63
N ILE A 37 22.95 2.03 29.21
CA ILE A 37 23.63 3.05 28.40
C ILE A 37 24.69 2.40 27.51
N LEU A 38 25.39 1.38 27.96
CA LEU A 38 26.33 0.63 27.14
C LEU A 38 25.62 -0.02 25.96
N ILE A 39 24.50 -0.70 26.21
CA ILE A 39 23.68 -1.31 25.14
C ILE A 39 23.14 -0.25 24.21
N ASN A 40 22.68 0.92 24.70
CA ASN A 40 22.26 2.03 23.88
C ASN A 40 23.40 2.61 23.03
N GLY A 41 24.62 2.63 23.54
CA GLY A 41 25.82 2.99 22.77
C GLY A 41 26.07 2.00 21.62
N ILE A 42 25.99 0.70 21.89
CA ILE A 42 26.12 -0.34 20.86
C ILE A 42 24.97 -0.21 19.85
N ASN A 43 23.73 -0.06 20.28
CA ASN A 43 22.59 0.19 19.38
C ASN A 43 22.81 1.43 18.49
N ALA A 44 23.37 2.49 19.08
CA ALA A 44 23.66 3.70 18.33
C ALA A 44 24.68 3.46 17.22
N ILE A 45 25.79 2.76 17.51
CA ILE A 45 26.84 2.48 16.51
C ILE A 45 26.38 1.48 15.45
N LEU A 46 25.40 0.63 15.76
CA LEU A 46 24.77 -0.28 14.81
C LEU A 46 23.65 0.37 13.97
N GLY A 47 23.53 1.71 14.01
CA GLY A 47 22.59 2.45 13.15
C GLY A 47 21.15 2.50 13.67
N GLN A 48 20.87 2.05 14.89
CA GLN A 48 19.53 2.17 15.46
C GLN A 48 19.16 3.64 15.75
N ARG A 49 17.86 3.91 15.79
CA ARG A 49 17.35 5.26 16.08
C ARG A 49 17.63 5.64 17.53
N VAL A 50 18.29 6.76 17.74
CA VAL A 50 18.58 7.31 19.08
C VAL A 50 18.01 8.72 19.19
N THR A 51 17.63 9.11 20.41
CA THR A 51 17.17 10.46 20.72
C THR A 51 18.35 11.33 21.16
N LYS A 52 18.22 12.65 21.03
CA LYS A 52 19.25 13.61 21.48
C LYS A 52 19.53 13.55 23.00
N ASP A 53 18.58 13.02 23.77
CA ASP A 53 18.67 12.92 25.23
C ASP A 53 19.78 11.97 25.68
N ILE A 54 20.35 11.17 24.77
CA ILE A 54 21.48 10.29 25.03
C ILE A 54 22.81 11.08 25.17
N VAL A 55 22.86 12.34 24.70
CA VAL A 55 24.03 13.23 24.84
C VAL A 55 24.14 13.70 26.28
N ARG A 56 25.35 13.62 26.85
CA ARG A 56 25.63 14.04 28.21
C ARG A 56 25.27 15.52 28.44
N THR A 57 24.54 15.81 29.48
CA THR A 57 24.13 17.18 29.82
C THR A 57 25.34 18.10 29.99
N GLY A 58 25.35 19.21 29.24
CA GLY A 58 26.44 20.20 29.24
C GLY A 58 27.55 19.92 28.25
N THR A 59 27.34 18.98 27.29
CA THR A 59 28.23 18.74 26.16
C THR A 59 27.49 18.93 24.84
N ASP A 60 28.23 19.27 23.78
CA ASP A 60 27.65 19.55 22.45
C ASP A 60 27.36 18.26 21.67
N LYS A 61 28.11 17.19 21.94
CA LYS A 61 27.99 15.92 21.22
C LYS A 61 28.42 14.72 22.07
N ALA A 62 27.85 13.57 21.72
CA ALA A 62 28.35 12.25 22.09
C ALA A 62 29.04 11.59 20.91
N VAL A 63 30.11 10.83 21.17
CA VAL A 63 30.85 10.06 20.18
C VAL A 63 30.90 8.60 20.59
N ILE A 64 30.52 7.71 19.70
CA ILE A 64 30.63 6.26 19.87
C ILE A 64 31.46 5.74 18.69
N SER A 65 32.46 4.92 18.97
CA SER A 65 33.26 4.24 17.96
C SER A 65 33.43 2.76 18.31
N ALA A 66 33.41 1.91 17.31
CA ALA A 66 33.56 0.46 17.48
C ALA A 66 34.53 -0.09 16.42
N LEU A 67 35.46 -0.93 16.88
CA LEU A 67 36.36 -1.68 16.01
C LEU A 67 35.86 -3.14 15.95
N PHE A 68 35.63 -3.60 14.72
CA PHE A 68 35.31 -5.00 14.44
C PHE A 68 36.48 -5.64 13.71
N THR A 69 36.86 -6.83 14.17
CA THR A 69 37.91 -7.69 13.60
C THR A 69 37.32 -9.00 13.12
N ASP A 70 38.03 -9.75 12.32
CA ASP A 70 37.61 -11.06 11.83
C ASP A 70 36.18 -11.04 11.26
N ILE A 71 35.94 -10.10 10.34
CA ILE A 71 34.63 -9.93 9.69
C ILE A 71 34.38 -11.07 8.71
N GLY A 72 33.20 -11.69 8.80
CA GLY A 72 32.79 -12.83 7.97
C GLY A 72 32.42 -12.45 6.55
N ASP A 73 32.31 -13.46 5.68
CA ASP A 73 31.99 -13.28 4.24
C ASP A 73 30.65 -12.57 4.02
N ASN A 74 29.66 -12.80 4.86
CA ASN A 74 28.37 -12.09 4.81
C ASN A 74 28.51 -10.56 4.99
N VAL A 75 29.43 -10.12 5.85
CA VAL A 75 29.72 -8.70 6.04
C VAL A 75 30.47 -8.15 4.84
N LEU A 76 31.46 -8.89 4.31
CA LEU A 76 32.24 -8.49 3.14
C LEU A 76 31.34 -8.31 1.91
N GLN A 77 30.36 -9.19 1.71
CA GLN A 77 29.40 -9.06 0.62
C GLN A 77 28.57 -7.77 0.72
N VAL A 78 28.03 -7.45 1.90
CA VAL A 78 27.26 -6.21 2.12
C VAL A 78 28.15 -4.97 1.95
N LEU A 79 29.40 -5.01 2.38
CA LEU A 79 30.34 -3.91 2.17
C LEU A 79 30.63 -3.68 0.69
N ASP A 80 30.82 -4.75 -0.09
CA ASP A 80 31.07 -4.68 -1.54
C ASP A 80 29.87 -4.07 -2.27
N GLU A 81 28.65 -4.50 -1.96
CA GLU A 81 27.39 -3.93 -2.50
C GLU A 81 27.26 -2.42 -2.19
N LEU A 82 27.79 -1.97 -1.04
CA LEU A 82 27.77 -0.57 -0.62
C LEU A 82 28.98 0.23 -1.13
N GLY A 83 29.93 -0.42 -1.83
CA GLY A 83 31.16 0.20 -2.32
C GLY A 83 32.09 0.67 -1.19
N ILE A 84 32.16 -0.11 -0.09
CA ILE A 84 33.01 0.13 1.09
C ILE A 84 33.99 -1.03 1.22
N SER A 85 35.26 -0.73 1.45
CA SER A 85 36.28 -1.75 1.64
C SER A 85 36.59 -1.94 3.14
N ALA A 86 36.78 -3.18 3.54
CA ALA A 86 37.43 -3.48 4.84
C ALA A 86 38.94 -3.26 4.71
N GLU A 87 39.57 -2.76 5.76
CA GLU A 87 41.01 -2.56 5.83
C GLU A 87 41.62 -3.67 6.70
N ASP A 88 42.43 -4.53 6.10
CA ASP A 88 43.10 -5.67 6.77
C ASP A 88 42.15 -6.57 7.60
N GLY A 89 40.93 -6.82 7.10
CA GLY A 89 39.91 -7.61 7.80
C GLY A 89 39.29 -6.89 9.00
N GLN A 90 39.49 -5.58 9.10
CA GLN A 90 38.96 -4.73 10.16
C GLN A 90 37.92 -3.76 9.62
N LEU A 91 36.96 -3.39 10.45
CA LEU A 91 35.94 -2.40 10.15
C LEU A 91 35.77 -1.45 11.32
N PHE A 92 35.97 -0.17 11.07
CA PHE A 92 35.84 0.88 12.07
C PHE A 92 34.55 1.67 11.84
N LEU A 93 33.65 1.61 12.81
CA LEU A 93 32.39 2.35 12.77
C LEU A 93 32.47 3.52 13.76
N THR A 94 31.97 4.69 13.36
CA THR A 94 31.86 5.87 14.24
C THR A 94 30.51 6.53 14.07
N ARG A 95 29.90 6.93 15.18
CA ARG A 95 28.69 7.75 15.19
C ARG A 95 28.85 8.94 16.14
N GLU A 96 28.66 10.14 15.64
CA GLU A 96 28.54 11.36 16.40
C GLU A 96 27.06 11.76 16.49
N ILE A 97 26.59 12.07 17.71
CA ILE A 97 25.21 12.51 17.97
C ILE A 97 25.31 13.88 18.64
N ARG A 98 24.66 14.87 18.08
CA ARG A 98 24.70 16.23 18.59
C ARG A 98 23.50 16.53 19.50
N SER A 99 23.70 17.45 20.43
CA SER A 99 22.64 17.92 21.35
C SER A 99 21.49 18.64 20.63
N ASP A 100 21.71 19.15 19.41
CA ASP A 100 20.68 19.73 18.52
C ASP A 100 19.84 18.67 17.78
N GLY A 101 20.21 17.40 17.88
CA GLY A 101 19.55 16.26 17.21
C GLY A 101 20.22 15.85 15.90
N GLY A 102 21.27 16.53 15.44
CA GLY A 102 22.07 16.13 14.29
C GLY A 102 22.86 14.86 14.57
N SER A 103 23.05 13.99 13.57
CA SER A 103 23.85 12.77 13.68
C SER A 103 24.71 12.56 12.43
N VAL A 104 25.97 12.18 12.65
CA VAL A 104 26.93 11.85 11.58
C VAL A 104 27.44 10.43 11.81
N ALA A 105 27.37 9.59 10.77
CA ALA A 105 27.89 8.23 10.79
C ALA A 105 29.09 8.11 9.84
N ARG A 106 30.09 7.30 10.22
CA ARG A 106 31.26 6.98 9.39
C ARG A 106 31.57 5.49 9.44
N VAL A 107 32.04 4.98 8.32
CA VAL A 107 32.59 3.63 8.17
C VAL A 107 34.00 3.79 7.57
N ASN A 108 35.02 3.29 8.24
CA ASN A 108 36.43 3.46 7.86
C ASN A 108 36.75 4.93 7.47
N SER A 109 36.38 5.89 8.32
CA SER A 109 36.54 7.34 8.10
C SER A 109 35.65 7.95 7.01
N ARG A 110 34.99 7.18 6.15
CA ARG A 110 34.05 7.65 5.11
C ARG A 110 32.70 7.98 5.74
N ALA A 111 32.18 9.18 5.49
CA ALA A 111 30.83 9.56 5.93
C ALA A 111 29.77 8.77 5.16
N VAL A 112 28.79 8.22 5.90
CA VAL A 112 27.70 7.41 5.36
C VAL A 112 26.36 7.83 5.96
N ASN A 113 25.26 7.43 5.34
CA ASN A 113 23.94 7.57 5.93
C ASN A 113 23.72 6.55 7.06
N VAL A 114 22.86 6.87 8.02
CA VAL A 114 22.53 5.97 9.14
C VAL A 114 21.91 4.66 8.63
N SER A 115 21.20 4.67 7.50
CA SER A 115 20.68 3.45 6.87
C SER A 115 21.77 2.49 6.40
N VAL A 116 22.88 3.01 5.88
CA VAL A 116 24.07 2.22 5.51
C VAL A 116 24.70 1.63 6.75
N LEU A 117 24.86 2.44 7.80
CA LEU A 117 25.40 1.96 9.09
C LEU A 117 24.50 0.86 9.68
N LYS A 118 23.19 0.97 9.54
CA LYS A 118 22.23 -0.03 9.99
C LYS A 118 22.35 -1.34 9.20
N ALA A 119 22.43 -1.28 7.88
CA ALA A 119 22.58 -2.46 7.03
C ALA A 119 23.86 -3.25 7.38
N ILE A 120 24.96 -2.55 7.61
CA ILE A 120 26.23 -3.17 8.06
C ILE A 120 26.08 -3.71 9.49
N GLY A 121 25.48 -2.94 10.39
CA GLY A 121 25.30 -3.32 11.80
C GLY A 121 24.50 -4.62 11.98
N GLU A 122 23.48 -4.82 11.17
CA GLU A 122 22.64 -6.03 11.17
C GLU A 122 23.40 -7.30 10.78
N THR A 123 24.52 -7.20 10.06
CA THR A 123 25.39 -8.33 9.71
C THR A 123 26.52 -8.56 10.71
N LEU A 124 26.82 -7.60 11.58
CA LEU A 124 27.91 -7.67 12.56
C LEU A 124 27.46 -8.19 13.92
N VAL A 125 26.31 -7.74 14.40
CA VAL A 125 25.85 -7.97 15.78
C VAL A 125 24.36 -8.24 15.82
N THR A 126 23.97 -9.31 16.51
CA THR A 126 22.59 -9.55 16.93
C THR A 126 22.42 -9.23 18.42
N ILE A 127 21.44 -8.38 18.76
CA ILE A 127 21.15 -8.00 20.14
C ILE A 127 19.85 -8.68 20.58
N HIS A 128 19.99 -9.63 21.49
CA HIS A 128 18.86 -10.33 22.11
C HIS A 128 18.43 -9.59 23.38
N GLY A 129 17.44 -8.69 23.26
CA GLY A 129 16.95 -7.87 24.37
C GLY A 129 15.42 -7.74 24.37
N GLN A 130 14.95 -6.69 25.03
CA GLN A 130 13.52 -6.43 25.20
C GLN A 130 12.78 -6.22 23.85
N HIS A 131 13.46 -5.68 22.82
CA HIS A 131 12.88 -5.50 21.49
C HIS A 131 12.68 -6.81 20.73
N ASP A 132 13.58 -7.78 20.87
CA ASP A 132 13.44 -9.08 20.20
C ASP A 132 12.29 -9.91 20.79
N ASN A 133 11.96 -9.69 22.05
CA ASN A 133 10.76 -10.27 22.63
C ASN A 133 9.52 -9.81 21.88
N GLN A 134 9.47 -8.57 21.38
CA GLN A 134 8.36 -8.07 20.57
C GLN A 134 8.27 -8.78 19.20
N ILE A 135 9.40 -9.13 18.57
CA ILE A 135 9.42 -9.87 17.29
C ILE A 135 8.85 -11.27 17.47
N LEU A 136 9.29 -12.00 18.51
CA LEU A 136 8.76 -13.33 18.81
C LEU A 136 7.29 -13.32 19.31
N MET A 137 6.79 -12.16 19.77
CA MET A 137 5.39 -11.96 20.13
C MET A 137 4.51 -11.61 18.91
N ALA A 138 5.09 -11.27 17.75
CA ALA A 138 4.41 -10.84 16.55
C ALA A 138 4.18 -12.04 15.61
N PRO A 139 2.96 -12.60 15.50
CA PRO A 139 2.70 -13.79 14.69
C PRO A 139 3.09 -13.63 13.20
N GLU A 140 2.99 -12.41 12.68
CA GLU A 140 3.36 -12.06 11.30
C GLU A 140 4.86 -12.24 11.02
N ARG A 141 5.70 -12.27 12.04
CA ARG A 141 7.17 -12.45 11.92
C ARG A 141 7.60 -13.92 12.10
N HIS A 142 6.74 -14.80 12.55
CA HIS A 142 7.11 -16.20 12.82
C HIS A 142 7.54 -16.95 11.56
N ILE A 143 6.99 -16.59 10.39
CA ILE A 143 7.40 -17.17 9.12
C ILE A 143 8.84 -16.80 8.77
N GLU A 144 9.24 -15.55 9.01
CA GLU A 144 10.60 -15.06 8.75
C GLU A 144 11.62 -15.76 9.67
N ILE A 145 11.25 -15.95 10.94
CA ILE A 145 12.07 -16.65 11.92
C ILE A 145 12.27 -18.11 11.50
N LEU A 146 11.21 -18.79 11.08
CA LEU A 146 11.31 -20.18 10.64
C LEU A 146 12.10 -20.30 9.34
N ASP A 147 11.94 -19.37 8.41
CA ASP A 147 12.68 -19.33 7.14
C ASP A 147 14.18 -19.12 7.36
N SER A 148 14.56 -18.23 8.28
CA SER A 148 15.95 -18.02 8.69
C SER A 148 16.54 -19.26 9.35
N TYR A 149 15.81 -19.88 10.30
CA TYR A 149 16.23 -21.13 10.92
C TYR A 149 16.40 -22.28 9.91
N ALA A 150 15.53 -22.31 8.89
CA ALA A 150 15.50 -23.33 7.85
C ALA A 150 16.54 -23.13 6.74
N GLU A 151 17.23 -21.99 6.71
CA GLU A 151 18.13 -21.59 5.61
C GLU A 151 17.40 -21.66 4.25
N SER A 152 16.20 -21.02 4.18
CA SER A 152 15.25 -21.14 3.07
C SER A 152 15.50 -20.17 1.93
N GLU A 153 16.55 -19.32 1.98
CA GLU A 153 16.77 -18.18 1.09
C GLU A 153 16.71 -18.58 -0.40
N ALA A 154 17.38 -19.68 -0.77
CA ALA A 154 17.39 -20.15 -2.16
C ALA A 154 16.00 -20.57 -2.66
N LEU A 155 15.20 -21.22 -1.81
CA LEU A 155 13.83 -21.63 -2.17
C LEU A 155 12.88 -20.44 -2.24
N ILE A 156 13.07 -19.46 -1.38
CA ILE A 156 12.30 -18.23 -1.36
C ILE A 156 12.59 -17.41 -2.63
N GLU A 157 13.87 -17.23 -3.01
CA GLU A 157 14.23 -16.46 -4.19
C GLU A 157 13.74 -17.14 -5.47
N ASP A 158 13.85 -18.48 -5.58
CA ASP A 158 13.31 -19.25 -6.69
C ASP A 158 11.78 -19.10 -6.80
N TYR A 159 11.06 -19.11 -5.67
CA TYR A 159 9.63 -18.84 -5.61
C TYR A 159 9.31 -17.41 -6.01
N HIS A 160 10.02 -16.42 -5.45
CA HIS A 160 9.81 -15.00 -5.69
C HIS A 160 9.95 -14.64 -7.17
N SER A 161 10.96 -15.20 -7.85
CA SER A 161 11.18 -15.00 -9.28
C SER A 161 9.93 -15.39 -10.09
N SER A 162 9.47 -16.63 -9.94
CA SER A 162 8.28 -17.13 -10.66
C SER A 162 6.99 -16.41 -10.24
N PHE A 163 6.87 -16.01 -8.98
CA PHE A 163 5.70 -15.27 -8.50
C PHE A 163 5.63 -13.84 -9.08
N ARG A 164 6.77 -13.15 -9.23
CA ARG A 164 6.86 -11.85 -9.92
C ARG A 164 6.46 -11.97 -11.39
N ASP A 165 6.88 -13.03 -12.07
CA ASP A 165 6.50 -13.30 -13.46
C ASP A 165 4.98 -13.51 -13.59
N LEU A 166 4.40 -14.33 -12.71
CA LEU A 166 2.95 -14.54 -12.64
C LEU A 166 2.19 -13.23 -12.39
N GLN A 167 2.67 -12.39 -11.47
CA GLN A 167 2.07 -11.07 -11.22
C GLN A 167 2.17 -10.15 -12.42
N SER A 168 3.31 -10.17 -13.13
CA SER A 168 3.52 -9.37 -14.34
C SER A 168 2.50 -9.73 -15.43
N ILE A 169 2.36 -11.03 -15.72
CA ILE A 169 1.36 -11.53 -16.68
C ILE A 169 -0.07 -11.20 -16.24
N ALA A 170 -0.40 -11.39 -14.96
CA ALA A 170 -1.72 -11.05 -14.43
C ALA A 170 -2.05 -9.55 -14.59
N LYS A 171 -1.07 -8.67 -14.37
CA LYS A 171 -1.22 -7.22 -14.60
C LYS A 171 -1.44 -6.90 -16.08
N LYS A 172 -0.69 -7.56 -17.00
CA LYS A 172 -0.85 -7.39 -18.45
C LYS A 172 -2.26 -7.81 -18.90
N ILE A 173 -2.73 -8.99 -18.46
CA ILE A 173 -4.08 -9.48 -18.76
C ILE A 173 -5.15 -8.51 -18.24
N ASN A 174 -5.03 -8.02 -17.01
CA ASN A 174 -5.99 -7.08 -16.44
C ASN A 174 -6.01 -5.74 -17.21
N LYS A 175 -4.83 -5.26 -17.64
CA LYS A 175 -4.73 -4.05 -18.46
C LYS A 175 -5.47 -4.24 -19.80
N ILE A 176 -5.18 -5.32 -20.51
CA ILE A 176 -5.83 -5.65 -21.80
C ILE A 176 -7.34 -5.81 -21.61
N LYS A 177 -7.81 -6.53 -20.59
CA LYS A 177 -9.24 -6.68 -20.28
C LYS A 177 -9.92 -5.34 -20.01
N THR A 178 -9.26 -4.45 -19.26
CA THR A 178 -9.81 -3.11 -18.98
C THR A 178 -9.88 -2.26 -20.26
N GLU A 179 -8.86 -2.34 -21.12
CA GLU A 179 -8.84 -1.66 -22.42
C GLU A 179 -9.90 -2.25 -23.35
N GLN A 180 -10.05 -3.57 -23.38
CA GLN A 180 -11.07 -4.25 -24.18
C GLN A 180 -12.48 -3.90 -23.71
N SER A 181 -12.76 -3.88 -22.41
CA SER A 181 -14.07 -3.46 -21.90
C SER A 181 -14.42 -2.00 -22.25
N LYS A 182 -13.43 -1.11 -22.22
CA LYS A 182 -13.61 0.28 -22.68
C LYS A 182 -13.90 0.35 -24.17
N LYS A 183 -13.18 -0.47 -24.94
CA LYS A 183 -13.36 -0.59 -26.38
C LYS A 183 -14.74 -1.13 -26.73
N GLU A 184 -15.20 -2.21 -26.10
CA GLU A 184 -16.53 -2.78 -26.28
C GLU A 184 -17.64 -1.77 -25.93
N PHE A 185 -17.48 -1.04 -24.83
CA PHE A 185 -18.42 0.04 -24.46
C PHE A 185 -18.45 1.14 -25.53
N ARG A 186 -17.27 1.57 -26.03
CA ARG A 186 -17.18 2.60 -27.07
C ARG A 186 -17.76 2.11 -28.40
N MET A 187 -17.52 0.85 -28.76
CA MET A 187 -18.11 0.26 -29.95
C MET A 187 -19.64 0.20 -29.88
N ALA A 188 -20.21 -0.16 -28.72
CA ALA A 188 -21.66 -0.14 -28.53
C ALA A 188 -22.23 1.27 -28.66
N GLU A 189 -21.59 2.26 -28.03
CA GLU A 189 -21.99 3.68 -28.16
C GLU A 189 -21.95 4.16 -29.64
N LEU A 190 -20.88 3.83 -30.37
CA LEU A 190 -20.74 4.18 -31.78
C LEU A 190 -21.78 3.46 -32.67
N ALA A 191 -22.06 2.19 -32.39
CA ALA A 191 -23.07 1.42 -33.10
C ALA A 191 -24.46 2.03 -32.91
N ASP A 192 -24.82 2.44 -31.68
CA ASP A 192 -26.08 3.12 -31.40
C ASP A 192 -26.20 4.46 -32.18
N ILE A 193 -25.11 5.25 -32.25
CA ILE A 193 -25.06 6.50 -33.01
C ILE A 193 -25.29 6.24 -34.51
N VAL A 194 -24.58 5.26 -35.05
CA VAL A 194 -24.67 4.89 -36.46
C VAL A 194 -26.07 4.38 -36.82
N GLU A 195 -26.65 3.52 -35.97
CA GLU A 195 -28.00 2.98 -36.16
C GLU A 195 -29.07 4.09 -36.11
N GLU A 196 -28.99 4.98 -35.12
CA GLU A 196 -29.96 6.07 -34.92
C GLU A 196 -29.96 7.05 -36.11
N ILE A 197 -28.75 7.44 -36.59
CA ILE A 197 -28.68 8.38 -37.72
C ILE A 197 -29.10 7.70 -39.04
N ASN A 198 -28.64 6.46 -39.28
CA ASN A 198 -28.98 5.71 -40.48
C ASN A 198 -30.49 5.40 -40.58
N ALA A 199 -31.19 5.15 -39.47
CA ALA A 199 -32.62 4.89 -39.41
C ALA A 199 -33.45 6.07 -39.99
N LEU A 200 -32.92 7.28 -39.94
CA LEU A 200 -33.58 8.47 -40.46
C LEU A 200 -33.35 8.67 -41.97
N ASN A 201 -32.42 7.94 -42.59
CA ASN A 201 -32.07 8.02 -44.00
C ASN A 201 -31.92 9.47 -44.51
N ILE A 202 -31.10 10.24 -43.84
CA ILE A 202 -30.86 11.68 -44.06
C ILE A 202 -29.96 11.87 -45.30
N HIS A 203 -30.20 12.93 -46.07
CA HIS A 203 -29.31 13.34 -47.13
C HIS A 203 -28.85 14.79 -46.99
N GLU A 204 -27.72 15.11 -47.61
CA GLU A 204 -27.09 16.44 -47.53
C GLU A 204 -28.06 17.54 -48.02
N GLY A 205 -28.24 18.59 -47.23
CA GLY A 205 -29.08 19.74 -47.54
C GLY A 205 -30.58 19.54 -47.34
N GLU A 206 -31.06 18.38 -46.87
CA GLU A 206 -32.47 18.05 -46.66
C GLU A 206 -33.18 19.07 -45.73
N ASP A 207 -32.52 19.57 -44.73
CA ASP A 207 -33.04 20.57 -43.79
C ASP A 207 -33.40 21.87 -44.49
N LYS A 208 -32.54 22.34 -45.39
CA LYS A 208 -32.74 23.57 -46.16
C LYS A 208 -33.85 23.41 -47.21
N GLU A 209 -33.91 22.24 -47.87
CA GLU A 209 -34.97 21.90 -48.80
C GLU A 209 -36.36 21.90 -48.12
N ILE A 210 -36.47 21.23 -46.98
CA ILE A 210 -37.70 21.18 -46.20
C ILE A 210 -38.07 22.56 -45.65
N GLU A 211 -37.13 23.37 -45.17
CA GLU A 211 -37.40 24.72 -44.70
C GLU A 211 -37.92 25.61 -45.81
N ALA A 212 -37.33 25.53 -46.99
CA ALA A 212 -37.80 26.27 -48.15
C ALA A 212 -39.22 25.86 -48.54
N GLU A 213 -39.54 24.56 -48.63
CA GLU A 213 -40.86 24.04 -48.98
C GLU A 213 -41.92 24.38 -47.90
N LEU A 214 -41.55 24.31 -46.62
CA LEU A 214 -42.40 24.72 -45.49
C LEU A 214 -42.75 26.22 -45.54
N ASN A 215 -41.77 27.07 -45.86
CA ASN A 215 -42.02 28.52 -45.98
C ASN A 215 -43.01 28.84 -47.12
N ILE A 216 -42.88 28.15 -48.22
CA ILE A 216 -43.85 28.29 -49.36
C ILE A 216 -45.22 27.79 -48.89
N SER A 217 -45.29 26.58 -48.33
CA SER A 217 -46.56 25.96 -47.91
C SER A 217 -47.28 26.78 -46.84
N LYS A 218 -46.54 27.29 -45.85
CA LYS A 218 -47.06 28.13 -44.75
C LYS A 218 -47.66 29.42 -45.27
N ASN A 219 -47.00 30.07 -46.25
CA ASN A 219 -47.51 31.28 -46.85
C ASN A 219 -48.75 30.97 -47.70
N ALA A 220 -48.76 29.86 -48.43
CA ALA A 220 -49.91 29.42 -49.23
C ALA A 220 -51.16 29.12 -48.37
N VAL A 221 -50.97 28.44 -47.22
CA VAL A 221 -52.07 28.21 -46.27
C VAL A 221 -52.63 29.53 -45.73
N ALA A 222 -51.75 30.44 -45.27
CA ALA A 222 -52.19 31.73 -44.74
C ALA A 222 -52.93 32.59 -45.80
N ILE A 223 -52.48 32.57 -47.07
CA ILE A 223 -53.12 33.24 -48.19
C ILE A 223 -54.49 32.61 -48.47
N SER A 224 -54.55 31.26 -48.51
CA SER A 224 -55.83 30.54 -48.73
C SER A 224 -56.84 30.84 -47.62
N GLU A 225 -56.47 30.85 -46.37
CA GLU A 225 -57.36 31.20 -45.24
C GLU A 225 -57.90 32.62 -45.37
N ALA A 226 -57.03 33.59 -45.72
CA ALA A 226 -57.43 34.99 -45.94
C ALA A 226 -58.36 35.17 -47.08
N LEU A 227 -58.09 34.53 -48.26
CA LEU A 227 -58.94 34.56 -49.44
C LEU A 227 -60.26 33.83 -49.16
N TYR A 228 -60.28 32.71 -48.52
CA TYR A 228 -61.51 32.00 -48.15
C TYR A 228 -62.42 32.87 -47.26
N MET A 229 -61.86 33.54 -46.26
CA MET A 229 -62.59 34.44 -45.38
C MET A 229 -63.16 35.63 -46.19
N ALA A 230 -62.34 36.20 -47.06
CA ALA A 230 -62.82 37.29 -47.96
C ALA A 230 -63.95 36.83 -48.85
N LYS A 231 -63.86 35.68 -49.52
CA LYS A 231 -64.90 35.06 -50.29
C LYS A 231 -66.19 34.84 -49.54
N GLN A 232 -66.07 34.27 -48.30
CA GLN A 232 -67.21 34.02 -47.41
C GLN A 232 -67.95 35.34 -47.06
N LEU A 233 -67.19 36.39 -46.72
CA LEU A 233 -67.80 37.71 -46.45
C LEU A 233 -68.50 38.33 -47.63
N LEU A 234 -68.00 38.11 -48.86
CA LEU A 234 -68.61 38.63 -50.07
C LEU A 234 -69.79 37.80 -50.53
N SER A 235 -69.64 36.45 -50.61
CA SER A 235 -70.69 35.57 -51.18
C SER A 235 -71.67 35.09 -50.10
N GLY A 236 -71.35 35.10 -48.83
CA GLY A 236 -72.13 34.48 -47.77
C GLY A 236 -71.90 32.96 -47.66
N ASP A 237 -72.63 32.32 -46.77
CA ASP A 237 -72.74 30.88 -46.59
C ASP A 237 -74.20 30.44 -46.44
N ASP A 238 -74.44 29.13 -46.13
CA ASP A 238 -75.76 28.57 -46.01
C ASP A 238 -76.66 29.29 -44.97
N ASP A 239 -76.06 29.95 -43.99
CA ASP A 239 -76.77 30.58 -42.87
C ASP A 239 -76.71 32.09 -42.83
N THR A 240 -75.83 32.71 -43.65
CA THR A 240 -75.62 34.17 -43.65
C THR A 240 -75.49 34.78 -45.04
N ASP A 241 -76.29 35.84 -45.29
CA ASP A 241 -76.21 36.59 -46.50
C ASP A 241 -74.85 37.30 -46.65
N GLY A 242 -74.20 37.19 -47.84
CA GLY A 242 -72.97 37.89 -48.14
C GLY A 242 -73.21 39.37 -48.56
N ALA A 243 -72.09 40.11 -48.64
CA ALA A 243 -72.17 41.54 -49.02
C ALA A 243 -72.80 41.75 -50.41
N VAL A 244 -72.58 40.82 -51.36
CA VAL A 244 -73.21 40.81 -52.68
C VAL A 244 -74.73 40.77 -52.56
N GLU A 245 -75.26 39.79 -51.87
CA GLU A 245 -76.70 39.62 -51.69
C GLU A 245 -77.32 40.75 -50.88
N MET A 246 -76.70 41.22 -49.83
CA MET A 246 -77.14 42.37 -49.04
C MET A 246 -77.19 43.64 -49.89
N THR A 247 -76.20 43.85 -50.77
CA THR A 247 -76.17 45.01 -51.65
C THR A 247 -77.20 44.88 -52.77
N GLN A 248 -77.41 43.70 -53.34
CA GLN A 248 -78.49 43.44 -54.34
C GLN A 248 -79.86 43.68 -53.74
N ARG A 249 -80.08 43.24 -52.48
CA ARG A 249 -81.36 43.49 -51.77
C ARG A 249 -81.60 44.98 -51.51
N ALA A 250 -80.54 45.72 -51.14
CA ALA A 250 -80.56 47.15 -50.95
C ALA A 250 -80.93 47.86 -52.29
N SER A 251 -80.31 47.45 -53.43
CA SER A 251 -80.58 47.94 -54.78
C SER A 251 -82.06 47.71 -55.14
N LYS A 252 -82.50 46.46 -54.98
CA LYS A 252 -83.94 46.09 -55.27
C LYS A 252 -84.95 46.89 -54.43
N SER A 253 -84.62 47.21 -53.20
CA SER A 253 -85.51 47.98 -52.29
C SER A 253 -85.80 49.41 -52.79
N VAL A 254 -84.90 49.99 -53.54
CA VAL A 254 -85.04 51.37 -54.07
C VAL A 254 -85.40 51.40 -55.53
N GLU A 255 -85.30 50.30 -56.25
CA GLU A 255 -85.60 50.18 -57.73
C GLU A 255 -86.99 50.70 -58.09
N GLY A 256 -88.02 50.27 -57.34
CA GLY A 256 -89.44 50.69 -57.63
C GLY A 256 -89.70 52.17 -57.43
N TYR A 257 -88.74 52.97 -56.91
CA TYR A 257 -88.91 54.40 -56.63
C TYR A 257 -88.07 55.27 -57.56
N THR A 258 -87.29 54.74 -58.54
CA THR A 258 -86.42 55.44 -59.47
C THR A 258 -87.21 56.40 -60.39
N ASP A 259 -88.40 55.98 -60.85
CA ASP A 259 -89.25 56.79 -61.71
C ASP A 259 -90.10 57.84 -60.94
N ILE A 260 -90.17 57.65 -59.60
CA ILE A 260 -90.97 58.54 -58.77
C ILE A 260 -90.14 59.71 -58.26
N MET A 261 -88.85 59.48 -57.96
CA MET A 261 -87.93 60.48 -57.50
C MET A 261 -86.59 60.34 -58.21
N THR A 262 -86.26 61.28 -59.10
CA THR A 262 -85.09 61.20 -59.99
C THR A 262 -83.76 61.15 -59.26
N GLU A 263 -83.67 61.59 -57.99
CA GLU A 263 -82.51 61.56 -57.15
C GLU A 263 -82.17 60.11 -56.63
N ILE A 264 -83.12 59.18 -56.73
CA ILE A 264 -82.96 57.75 -56.38
C ILE A 264 -82.25 56.99 -57.50
N SER A 265 -82.45 57.32 -58.79
CA SER A 265 -81.83 56.61 -59.89
C SER A 265 -80.30 56.51 -59.77
N PRO A 266 -79.55 57.61 -59.48
CA PRO A 266 -78.08 57.48 -59.25
C PRO A 266 -77.67 56.60 -58.07
N ILE A 267 -78.55 56.50 -57.05
CA ILE A 267 -78.27 55.60 -55.89
C ILE A 267 -78.46 54.13 -56.28
N TYR A 268 -79.53 53.83 -56.99
CA TYR A 268 -79.81 52.51 -57.58
C TYR A 268 -78.67 52.02 -58.45
N ASP A 269 -78.25 52.89 -59.43
CA ASP A 269 -77.17 52.56 -60.36
C ASP A 269 -75.84 52.26 -59.64
N ARG A 270 -75.54 53.01 -58.61
CA ARG A 270 -74.35 52.82 -57.78
C ARG A 270 -74.43 51.53 -56.94
N LEU A 271 -75.56 51.21 -56.32
CA LEU A 271 -75.78 49.98 -55.59
C LEU A 271 -75.70 48.75 -56.51
N SER A 272 -76.33 48.85 -57.71
CA SER A 272 -76.29 47.77 -58.69
C SER A 272 -74.85 47.51 -59.20
N SER A 273 -74.16 48.60 -59.56
CA SER A 273 -72.76 48.50 -59.96
C SER A 273 -71.86 47.94 -58.88
N ALA A 274 -72.05 48.34 -57.61
CA ALA A 274 -71.29 47.83 -56.51
C ALA A 274 -71.54 46.32 -56.26
N ALA A 275 -72.80 45.86 -56.46
CA ALA A 275 -73.10 44.43 -56.31
C ALA A 275 -72.40 43.58 -57.37
N ILE A 276 -72.42 44.05 -58.63
CA ILE A 276 -71.72 43.39 -59.76
C ILE A 276 -70.23 43.34 -59.53
N GLU A 277 -69.62 44.47 -59.13
CA GLU A 277 -68.18 44.54 -58.81
C GLU A 277 -67.77 43.59 -57.66
N MET A 278 -68.60 43.50 -56.59
CA MET A 278 -68.36 42.56 -55.49
C MET A 278 -68.48 41.09 -55.93
N GLU A 279 -69.40 40.79 -56.87
CA GLU A 279 -69.57 39.47 -57.44
C GLU A 279 -68.36 39.04 -58.26
N ASP A 280 -67.91 39.98 -59.16
CA ASP A 280 -66.69 39.76 -59.97
C ASP A 280 -65.44 39.52 -59.04
N ILE A 281 -65.25 40.33 -57.99
CA ILE A 281 -64.17 40.15 -57.02
C ILE A 281 -64.29 38.79 -56.33
N SER A 282 -65.49 38.35 -55.94
CA SER A 282 -65.70 37.06 -55.33
C SER A 282 -65.36 35.88 -56.23
N GLU A 283 -65.68 35.98 -57.54
CA GLU A 283 -65.29 34.98 -58.54
C GLU A 283 -63.77 34.96 -58.77
N GLU A 284 -63.14 36.15 -58.82
CA GLU A 284 -61.68 36.25 -58.96
C GLU A 284 -60.98 35.62 -57.78
N ILE A 285 -61.44 35.88 -56.56
CA ILE A 285 -60.94 35.22 -55.36
C ILE A 285 -61.12 33.69 -55.39
N GLY A 286 -62.26 33.23 -55.89
CA GLY A 286 -62.54 31.81 -56.14
C GLY A 286 -61.50 31.17 -57.08
N SER A 287 -61.20 31.82 -58.16
CA SER A 287 -60.24 31.36 -59.15
C SER A 287 -58.81 31.35 -58.61
N LEU A 288 -58.45 32.33 -57.75
CA LEU A 288 -57.17 32.34 -57.04
C LEU A 288 -57.06 31.19 -56.02
N LEU A 289 -58.12 30.91 -55.27
CA LEU A 289 -58.15 29.78 -54.33
C LEU A 289 -57.96 28.44 -55.04
N ASP A 290 -58.61 28.24 -56.20
CA ASP A 290 -58.48 27.01 -56.99
C ASP A 290 -57.05 26.84 -57.59
N SER A 291 -56.31 27.93 -57.76
CA SER A 291 -54.95 27.92 -58.27
C SER A 291 -53.89 27.67 -57.23
N LEU A 292 -54.21 27.80 -55.92
CA LEU A 292 -53.31 27.49 -54.81
C LEU A 292 -53.27 25.97 -54.65
N ASP A 293 -52.17 25.34 -55.10
CA ASP A 293 -51.90 23.89 -54.92
C ASP A 293 -51.40 23.64 -53.47
N ILE A 294 -52.34 23.50 -52.50
CA ILE A 294 -52.10 23.25 -51.13
C ILE A 294 -52.45 21.78 -50.82
N ASP A 295 -51.39 20.92 -50.63
CA ASP A 295 -51.59 19.58 -50.12
C ASP A 295 -51.38 19.57 -48.56
N PRO A 296 -52.47 19.51 -47.78
CA PRO A 296 -52.37 19.49 -46.31
C PRO A 296 -51.52 18.30 -45.75
N LYS A 297 -51.55 17.15 -46.42
CA LYS A 297 -50.79 15.96 -46.04
C LYS A 297 -49.32 16.19 -46.29
N ARG A 298 -48.92 16.88 -47.32
CA ARG A 298 -47.54 17.24 -47.61
C ARG A 298 -47.00 18.22 -46.55
N TYR A 299 -47.80 19.21 -46.16
CA TYR A 299 -47.45 20.17 -45.13
C TYR A 299 -47.23 19.49 -43.76
N ASP A 300 -48.12 18.59 -43.36
CA ASP A 300 -47.99 17.81 -42.14
C ASP A 300 -46.75 16.92 -42.16
N TYR A 301 -46.47 16.26 -43.30
CA TYR A 301 -45.25 15.47 -43.49
C TYR A 301 -43.98 16.32 -43.34
N LEU A 302 -43.92 17.49 -43.96
CA LEU A 302 -42.76 18.37 -43.87
C LEU A 302 -42.52 18.87 -42.43
N ASN A 303 -43.58 19.21 -41.71
CA ASN A 303 -43.46 19.58 -40.28
C ASN A 303 -42.92 18.43 -39.45
N GLN A 304 -43.48 17.22 -39.60
CA GLN A 304 -43.00 16.04 -38.88
C GLN A 304 -41.52 15.75 -39.22
N ARG A 305 -41.17 15.80 -40.50
CA ARG A 305 -39.77 15.56 -40.92
C ARG A 305 -38.83 16.63 -40.44
N SER A 306 -39.22 17.89 -40.45
CA SER A 306 -38.45 19.00 -39.86
C SER A 306 -38.19 18.78 -38.36
N ASP A 307 -39.19 18.31 -37.61
CA ASP A 307 -39.05 18.01 -36.20
C ASP A 307 -38.11 16.81 -35.95
N GLU A 308 -38.13 15.77 -36.78
CA GLU A 308 -37.20 14.64 -36.74
C GLU A 308 -35.76 15.12 -36.99
N LEU A 309 -35.52 15.92 -38.01
CA LEU A 309 -34.20 16.50 -38.30
C LEU A 309 -33.70 17.40 -37.17
N ARG A 310 -34.57 18.25 -36.62
CA ARG A 310 -34.21 19.11 -35.49
C ARG A 310 -33.82 18.31 -34.23
N ARG A 311 -34.49 17.17 -33.98
CA ARG A 311 -34.14 16.29 -32.84
C ARG A 311 -32.76 15.69 -33.02
N ILE A 312 -32.45 15.20 -34.21
CA ILE A 312 -31.15 14.56 -34.46
C ILE A 312 -30.01 15.60 -34.45
N MET A 313 -30.26 16.79 -35.03
CA MET A 313 -29.32 17.92 -35.03
C MET A 313 -29.03 18.39 -33.59
N LYS A 314 -30.03 18.47 -32.73
CA LYS A 314 -29.84 18.83 -31.33
C LYS A 314 -28.92 17.87 -30.61
N LYS A 315 -28.87 16.60 -31.02
CA LYS A 315 -28.09 15.53 -30.37
C LYS A 315 -26.69 15.41 -30.94
N TYR A 316 -26.51 15.58 -32.25
CA TYR A 316 -25.26 15.23 -32.94
C TYR A 316 -24.54 16.38 -33.64
N GLY A 317 -25.16 17.56 -33.73
CA GLY A 317 -24.53 18.76 -34.31
C GLY A 317 -25.55 19.82 -34.72
N PRO A 318 -25.19 21.11 -34.65
CA PRO A 318 -26.12 22.23 -34.93
C PRO A 318 -26.62 22.29 -36.37
N GLU A 319 -25.87 21.74 -37.30
CA GLU A 319 -26.23 21.66 -38.73
C GLU A 319 -26.37 20.20 -39.19
N LEU A 320 -27.11 19.95 -40.26
CA LEU A 320 -27.31 18.60 -40.80
C LEU A 320 -25.99 17.98 -41.29
N ASP A 321 -25.11 18.81 -41.83
CA ASP A 321 -23.76 18.40 -42.26
C ASP A 321 -22.88 17.92 -41.08
N ASP A 322 -23.05 18.49 -39.87
CA ASP A 322 -22.37 18.02 -38.66
C ASP A 322 -22.86 16.63 -38.26
N VAL A 323 -24.16 16.35 -38.41
CA VAL A 323 -24.77 15.04 -38.16
C VAL A 323 -24.18 13.99 -39.10
N LEU A 324 -24.08 14.30 -40.38
CA LEU A 324 -23.49 13.41 -41.40
C LEU A 324 -21.99 13.19 -41.15
N THR A 325 -21.27 14.23 -40.77
CA THR A 325 -19.85 14.13 -40.35
C THR A 325 -19.68 13.24 -39.11
N THR A 326 -20.59 13.37 -38.14
CA THR A 326 -20.60 12.51 -36.94
C THR A 326 -20.87 11.06 -37.31
N LEU A 327 -21.77 10.79 -38.27
CA LEU A 327 -22.04 9.45 -38.79
C LEU A 327 -20.77 8.83 -39.41
N GLU A 328 -20.12 9.56 -40.31
CA GLU A 328 -18.92 9.11 -41.01
C GLU A 328 -17.78 8.84 -40.03
N ASN A 329 -17.52 9.75 -39.09
CA ASN A 329 -16.49 9.59 -38.08
C ASN A 329 -16.78 8.39 -37.15
N SER A 330 -18.05 8.22 -36.77
CA SER A 330 -18.46 7.09 -35.90
C SER A 330 -18.32 5.76 -36.62
N GLN A 331 -18.65 5.69 -37.92
CA GLN A 331 -18.47 4.49 -38.73
C GLN A 331 -16.98 4.12 -38.88
N ASN A 332 -16.12 5.12 -39.18
CA ASN A 332 -14.69 4.93 -39.34
C ASN A 332 -14.06 4.47 -38.02
N GLU A 333 -14.39 5.09 -36.88
CA GLU A 333 -13.91 4.70 -35.56
C GLU A 333 -14.38 3.27 -35.20
N LEU A 334 -15.61 2.89 -35.54
CA LEU A 334 -16.15 1.55 -35.31
C LEU A 334 -15.37 0.49 -36.08
N ASP A 335 -15.05 0.78 -37.35
CA ASP A 335 -14.27 -0.12 -38.21
C ASP A 335 -12.82 -0.29 -37.71
N GLU A 336 -12.18 0.79 -37.29
CA GLU A 336 -10.84 0.74 -36.68
C GLU A 336 -10.80 -0.10 -35.38
N LEU A 337 -11.82 0.01 -34.54
CA LEU A 337 -11.92 -0.71 -33.29
C LEU A 337 -12.16 -2.21 -33.49
N SER A 338 -12.66 -2.70 -34.59
CA SER A 338 -13.02 -4.12 -34.79
C SER A 338 -11.84 -5.08 -34.95
N GLY A 339 -10.59 -4.59 -35.10
CA GLY A 339 -9.43 -5.36 -35.59
C GLY A 339 -8.50 -6.07 -34.58
N ALA A 340 -8.75 -6.22 -33.25
CA ALA A 340 -7.72 -6.70 -32.30
C ALA A 340 -8.20 -7.73 -31.25
N GLU A 341 -8.20 -9.02 -31.58
CA GLU A 341 -8.63 -10.09 -30.64
C GLU A 341 -7.59 -11.18 -30.27
N GLN A 342 -6.39 -11.25 -30.88
CA GLN A 342 -5.52 -12.44 -30.81
C GLN A 342 -4.58 -12.60 -29.61
N SER A 343 -4.38 -11.62 -28.71
CA SER A 343 -3.31 -11.71 -27.70
C SER A 343 -3.72 -12.25 -26.30
N LEU A 344 -4.99 -12.31 -25.96
CA LEU A 344 -5.46 -12.72 -24.61
C LEU A 344 -5.36 -14.20 -24.34
N ASP A 345 -5.58 -15.05 -25.33
CA ASP A 345 -5.54 -16.50 -25.18
C ASP A 345 -4.12 -17.02 -24.91
N GLU A 346 -3.12 -16.45 -25.56
CA GLU A 346 -1.71 -16.80 -25.34
C GLU A 346 -1.27 -16.40 -23.93
N LEU A 347 -1.63 -15.20 -23.48
CA LEU A 347 -1.33 -14.73 -22.14
C LEU A 347 -2.05 -15.55 -21.05
N ASN A 348 -3.28 -15.99 -21.28
CA ASN A 348 -3.99 -16.87 -20.36
C ASN A 348 -3.32 -18.25 -20.25
N LYS A 349 -2.89 -18.85 -21.36
CA LYS A 349 -2.12 -20.11 -21.35
C LYS A 349 -0.80 -19.95 -20.59
N GLU A 350 -0.08 -18.88 -20.81
CA GLU A 350 1.16 -18.58 -20.09
C GLU A 350 0.92 -18.35 -18.59
N LYS A 351 -0.17 -17.65 -18.24
CA LYS A 351 -0.60 -17.49 -16.84
C LYS A 351 -0.88 -18.83 -16.16
N GLU A 352 -1.57 -19.75 -16.84
CA GLU A 352 -1.85 -21.10 -16.32
C GLU A 352 -0.56 -21.90 -16.13
N ARG A 353 0.37 -21.83 -17.06
CA ARG A 353 1.70 -22.46 -16.96
C ARG A 353 2.46 -21.92 -15.74
N LEU A 354 2.55 -20.59 -15.61
CA LEU A 354 3.24 -19.95 -14.48
C LEU A 354 2.53 -20.23 -13.15
N LEU A 355 1.21 -20.29 -13.12
CA LEU A 355 0.46 -20.64 -11.90
C LEU A 355 0.77 -22.07 -11.43
N ALA A 356 0.87 -23.02 -12.36
CA ALA A 356 1.26 -24.39 -12.04
C ALA A 356 2.70 -24.46 -11.50
N GLU A 357 3.62 -23.72 -12.12
CA GLU A 357 5.02 -23.63 -11.68
C GLU A 357 5.13 -23.00 -10.28
N VAL A 358 4.52 -21.84 -10.05
CA VAL A 358 4.48 -21.14 -8.76
C VAL A 358 3.86 -22.02 -7.69
N SER A 359 2.78 -22.74 -8.01
CA SER A 359 2.12 -23.66 -7.07
C SER A 359 3.04 -24.82 -6.67
N LYS A 360 3.84 -25.35 -7.61
CA LYS A 360 4.83 -26.39 -7.33
C LYS A 360 5.94 -25.88 -6.42
N LYS A 361 6.47 -24.68 -6.69
CA LYS A 361 7.52 -24.04 -5.87
C LYS A 361 6.99 -23.66 -4.48
N ALA A 362 5.78 -23.13 -4.39
CA ALA A 362 5.10 -22.84 -3.11
C ALA A 362 4.95 -24.11 -2.27
N LYS A 363 4.59 -25.24 -2.89
CA LYS A 363 4.47 -26.51 -2.19
C LYS A 363 5.83 -27.03 -1.70
N ALA A 364 6.87 -26.91 -2.51
CA ALA A 364 8.23 -27.30 -2.11
C ALA A 364 8.71 -26.46 -0.91
N LEU A 365 8.48 -25.15 -0.92
CA LEU A 365 8.78 -24.26 0.19
C LEU A 365 7.95 -24.62 1.45
N SER A 366 6.67 -24.92 1.28
CA SER A 366 5.78 -25.35 2.37
C SER A 366 6.23 -26.66 3.01
N ASP A 367 6.61 -27.64 2.21
CA ASP A 367 7.14 -28.95 2.68
C ASP A 367 8.49 -28.75 3.40
N HIS A 368 9.34 -27.85 2.94
CA HIS A 368 10.59 -27.50 3.58
C HIS A 368 10.36 -26.85 4.95
N ARG A 369 9.46 -25.85 5.03
CA ARG A 369 9.06 -25.20 6.28
C ARG A 369 8.48 -26.18 7.29
N LYS A 370 7.67 -27.13 6.84
CA LYS A 370 7.12 -28.18 7.71
C LYS A 370 8.21 -29.01 8.37
N LYS A 371 9.17 -29.50 7.58
CA LYS A 371 10.31 -30.27 8.13
C LYS A 371 11.19 -29.43 9.04
N ALA A 372 11.41 -28.17 8.71
CA ALA A 372 12.14 -27.25 9.56
C ALA A 372 11.39 -26.97 10.87
N GLY A 373 10.07 -26.80 10.81
CA GLY A 373 9.22 -26.62 11.99
C GLY A 373 9.29 -27.83 12.95
N GLU A 374 9.29 -29.04 12.44
CA GLU A 374 9.45 -30.27 13.24
C GLU A 374 10.82 -30.32 13.94
N ARG A 375 11.91 -29.98 13.22
CA ARG A 375 13.26 -29.88 13.82
C ARG A 375 13.37 -28.77 14.85
N PHE A 376 12.80 -27.60 14.56
CA PHE A 376 12.77 -26.46 15.44
C PHE A 376 12.05 -26.79 16.76
N VAL A 377 10.89 -27.45 16.69
CA VAL A 377 10.14 -27.92 17.86
C VAL A 377 10.99 -28.87 18.69
N SER A 378 11.68 -29.83 18.07
CA SER A 378 12.55 -30.78 18.78
C SER A 378 13.66 -30.06 19.56
N GLN A 379 14.40 -29.17 18.89
CA GLN A 379 15.51 -28.43 19.52
C GLN A 379 15.03 -27.50 20.64
N VAL A 380 13.93 -26.77 20.42
CA VAL A 380 13.36 -25.91 21.45
C VAL A 380 12.86 -26.74 22.64
N THR A 381 12.33 -27.94 22.42
CA THR A 381 11.91 -28.84 23.50
C THR A 381 13.11 -29.28 24.33
N GLU A 382 14.24 -29.64 23.72
CA GLU A 382 15.49 -29.99 24.41
C GLU A 382 16.01 -28.80 25.26
N GLU A 383 15.97 -27.58 24.73
CA GLU A 383 16.35 -26.36 25.44
C GLU A 383 15.40 -26.08 26.62
N LEU A 384 14.10 -26.27 26.47
CA LEU A 384 13.13 -26.10 27.54
C LEU A 384 13.33 -27.13 28.67
N GLU A 385 13.60 -28.38 28.32
CA GLU A 385 13.95 -29.43 29.30
C GLU A 385 15.24 -29.09 30.06
N PHE A 386 16.26 -28.61 29.34
CA PHE A 386 17.49 -28.12 29.95
C PHE A 386 17.21 -26.96 30.92
N LEU A 387 16.29 -26.04 30.60
CA LEU A 387 15.89 -24.93 31.47
C LEU A 387 14.89 -25.31 32.57
N ASN A 388 14.73 -26.61 32.88
CA ASN A 388 13.80 -27.15 33.87
C ASN A 388 12.32 -26.85 33.57
N MET A 389 11.94 -26.89 32.28
CA MET A 389 10.57 -26.70 31.81
C MET A 389 10.05 -27.89 30.97
N PRO A 390 10.16 -29.15 31.45
CA PRO A 390 9.85 -30.35 30.65
C PRO A 390 8.36 -30.49 30.33
N LYS A 391 7.49 -29.70 30.93
CA LYS A 391 6.04 -29.72 30.68
C LYS A 391 5.58 -28.77 29.59
N VAL A 392 6.41 -27.81 29.20
CA VAL A 392 6.13 -26.84 28.18
C VAL A 392 6.27 -27.48 26.81
N LYS A 393 5.29 -27.26 25.95
CA LYS A 393 5.29 -27.75 24.56
C LYS A 393 5.17 -26.60 23.59
N LEU A 394 6.10 -26.53 22.65
CA LEU A 394 6.00 -25.65 21.47
C LEU A 394 5.26 -26.38 20.34
N VAL A 395 4.42 -25.68 19.65
CA VAL A 395 3.77 -26.13 18.40
C VAL A 395 3.97 -25.08 17.33
N VAL A 396 4.52 -25.47 16.20
CA VAL A 396 4.57 -24.65 14.99
C VAL A 396 3.31 -24.94 14.19
N GLN A 397 2.34 -24.04 14.27
CA GLN A 397 1.11 -24.15 13.49
C GLN A 397 1.36 -23.62 12.08
N GLN A 398 1.26 -24.49 11.08
CA GLN A 398 1.34 -24.14 9.67
C GLN A 398 -0.04 -24.28 9.04
N LYS A 399 -0.56 -23.20 8.45
CA LYS A 399 -1.80 -23.17 7.69
C LYS A 399 -1.49 -22.78 6.26
N THR A 400 -2.01 -23.55 5.30
CA THR A 400 -1.90 -23.22 3.88
C THR A 400 -3.08 -22.38 3.41
N GLY A 401 -2.84 -21.42 2.52
CA GLY A 401 -3.83 -20.50 2.00
C GLY A 401 -3.58 -20.11 0.55
N LYS A 402 -3.94 -18.88 0.19
CA LYS A 402 -3.68 -18.32 -1.14
C LYS A 402 -2.20 -18.06 -1.35
N LEU A 403 -1.76 -18.14 -2.61
CA LEU A 403 -0.41 -17.74 -3.00
C LEU A 403 -0.19 -16.25 -2.73
N THR A 404 0.85 -15.94 -1.97
CA THR A 404 1.29 -14.59 -1.63
C THR A 404 2.77 -14.43 -1.98
N ILE A 405 3.34 -13.25 -1.79
CA ILE A 405 4.79 -13.05 -1.97
C ILE A 405 5.61 -13.97 -1.04
N ASN A 406 5.10 -14.33 0.12
CA ASN A 406 5.78 -15.19 1.10
C ASN A 406 5.44 -16.69 0.95
N GLY A 407 4.90 -17.11 -0.19
CA GLY A 407 4.44 -18.48 -0.42
C GLY A 407 2.94 -18.65 -0.13
N MET A 408 2.56 -19.86 0.24
CA MET A 408 1.18 -20.24 0.55
C MET A 408 0.92 -20.46 2.03
N ASP A 409 1.93 -20.29 2.89
CA ASP A 409 1.86 -20.62 4.31
C ASP A 409 1.64 -19.39 5.18
N SER A 410 0.94 -19.63 6.30
CA SER A 410 0.93 -18.80 7.49
C SER A 410 1.49 -19.63 8.64
N ILE A 411 2.50 -19.11 9.33
CA ILE A 411 3.18 -19.79 10.43
C ILE A 411 2.90 -19.06 11.74
N GLU A 412 2.51 -19.80 12.77
CA GLU A 412 2.32 -19.25 14.12
C GLU A 412 2.93 -20.19 15.17
N PHE A 413 3.71 -19.64 16.09
CA PHE A 413 4.26 -20.37 17.22
C PHE A 413 3.28 -20.34 18.39
N LEU A 414 2.84 -21.52 18.79
CA LEU A 414 1.92 -21.71 19.89
C LEU A 414 2.63 -22.46 21.01
N ILE A 415 2.30 -22.14 22.26
CA ILE A 415 2.86 -22.78 23.44
C ILE A 415 1.76 -23.26 24.37
N SER A 416 1.95 -24.47 24.89
CA SER A 416 1.23 -25.00 26.05
C SER A 416 2.16 -24.98 27.25
N ALA A 417 1.84 -24.22 28.28
CA ALA A 417 2.64 -24.10 29.50
C ALA A 417 2.51 -25.31 30.44
N ASN A 418 1.35 -25.98 30.41
CA ASN A 418 1.03 -27.12 31.30
C ASN A 418 0.52 -28.33 30.48
N LEU A 419 0.74 -29.53 31.02
CA LEU A 419 0.24 -30.76 30.45
C LEU A 419 -1.29 -30.75 30.40
N GLY A 420 -1.87 -30.94 29.17
CA GLY A 420 -3.32 -30.99 28.98
C GLY A 420 -3.96 -29.63 28.63
N GLU A 421 -3.23 -28.54 28.63
CA GLU A 421 -3.70 -27.26 28.10
C GLU A 421 -3.57 -27.20 26.58
N GLU A 422 -4.53 -26.56 25.93
CA GLU A 422 -4.44 -26.27 24.49
C GLU A 422 -3.31 -25.27 24.21
N PRO A 423 -2.51 -25.47 23.14
CA PRO A 423 -1.49 -24.52 22.73
C PRO A 423 -2.10 -23.15 22.36
N LYS A 424 -1.54 -22.08 22.94
CA LYS A 424 -1.96 -20.69 22.72
C LYS A 424 -0.82 -19.87 22.13
N PRO A 425 -1.11 -18.75 21.41
CA PRO A 425 -0.09 -17.82 20.97
C PRO A 425 0.85 -17.42 22.11
N ILE A 426 2.14 -17.32 21.80
CA ILE A 426 3.19 -16.93 22.79
C ILE A 426 2.80 -15.65 23.52
N ALA A 427 2.24 -14.67 22.79
CA ALA A 427 1.79 -13.38 23.34
C ALA A 427 0.71 -13.48 24.44
N LYS A 428 0.07 -14.64 24.61
CA LYS A 428 -0.98 -14.86 25.61
C LYS A 428 -0.52 -15.59 26.86
N ILE A 429 0.80 -15.80 27.02
CA ILE A 429 1.37 -16.45 28.22
C ILE A 429 1.40 -15.44 29.36
N ALA A 430 0.81 -15.81 30.48
CA ALA A 430 0.54 -14.88 31.59
C ALA A 430 1.71 -14.74 32.59
N SER A 431 2.68 -15.69 32.65
CA SER A 431 3.77 -15.71 33.64
C SER A 431 5.06 -15.11 33.08
N GLY A 432 5.51 -13.99 33.63
CA GLY A 432 6.73 -13.29 33.18
C GLY A 432 7.99 -14.17 33.24
N GLY A 433 8.21 -14.93 34.31
CA GLY A 433 9.40 -15.78 34.46
C GLY A 433 9.38 -17.03 33.54
N GLU A 434 8.20 -17.60 33.26
CA GLU A 434 8.07 -18.69 32.29
C GLU A 434 8.29 -18.18 30.86
N LEU A 435 7.69 -17.05 30.51
CA LEU A 435 7.86 -16.41 29.25
C LEU A 435 9.33 -16.09 28.95
N SER A 436 10.07 -15.52 29.93
CA SER A 436 11.51 -15.22 29.77
C SER A 436 12.33 -16.47 29.44
N ARG A 437 12.06 -17.60 30.08
CA ARG A 437 12.77 -18.87 29.81
C ARG A 437 12.39 -19.47 28.46
N ILE A 438 11.11 -19.38 28.06
CA ILE A 438 10.65 -19.82 26.73
C ILE A 438 11.31 -18.98 25.64
N MET A 439 11.31 -17.64 25.83
CA MET A 439 11.98 -16.73 24.91
C MET A 439 13.47 -17.02 24.79
N LEU A 440 14.11 -17.37 25.92
CA LEU A 440 15.51 -17.78 25.92
C LEU A 440 15.73 -19.07 25.12
N ALA A 441 14.91 -20.11 25.32
CA ALA A 441 15.03 -21.37 24.60
C ALA A 441 14.88 -21.15 23.08
N LEU A 442 13.89 -20.37 22.67
CA LEU A 442 13.68 -19.98 21.26
C LEU A 442 14.88 -19.24 20.69
N LYS A 443 15.39 -18.24 21.44
CA LYS A 443 16.56 -17.44 21.02
C LYS A 443 17.82 -18.27 20.90
N ASN A 444 18.06 -19.20 21.81
CA ASN A 444 19.22 -20.09 21.73
C ASN A 444 19.21 -20.92 20.45
N VAL A 445 18.07 -21.52 20.11
CA VAL A 445 17.93 -22.35 18.91
C VAL A 445 18.09 -21.52 17.61
N ILE A 446 17.56 -20.29 17.60
CA ILE A 446 17.73 -19.36 16.47
C ILE A 446 19.19 -18.92 16.37
N ALA A 447 19.81 -18.53 17.50
CA ALA A 447 21.18 -18.05 17.52
C ALA A 447 22.21 -19.12 17.10
N GLU A 448 21.95 -20.41 17.32
CA GLU A 448 22.83 -21.49 16.84
C GLU A 448 22.95 -21.53 15.29
N LYS A 449 21.93 -21.06 14.61
CA LYS A 449 21.86 -21.02 13.13
C LYS A 449 22.25 -19.67 12.53
N ASP A 450 22.34 -18.63 13.35
CA ASP A 450 22.68 -17.30 12.90
C ASP A 450 24.15 -17.25 12.41
N SER A 451 24.43 -16.63 11.27
CA SER A 451 25.78 -16.46 10.71
C SER A 451 26.55 -15.27 11.34
N ILE A 452 25.96 -14.56 12.30
CA ILE A 452 26.50 -13.34 12.90
C ILE A 452 27.59 -13.66 13.93
N GLY A 453 28.70 -12.94 13.86
CA GLY A 453 29.89 -13.21 14.69
C GLY A 453 29.78 -12.78 16.15
N THR A 454 28.89 -11.81 16.48
CA THR A 454 28.75 -11.27 17.85
C THR A 454 27.29 -11.30 18.29
N LEU A 455 27.02 -11.94 19.42
CA LEU A 455 25.69 -12.02 20.03
C LEU A 455 25.70 -11.25 21.37
N ILE A 456 24.71 -10.39 21.56
CA ILE A 456 24.53 -9.61 22.79
C ILE A 456 23.25 -10.04 23.49
N PHE A 457 23.34 -10.46 24.73
CA PHE A 457 22.21 -10.85 25.55
C PHE A 457 21.99 -9.82 26.67
N ASP A 458 20.88 -9.07 26.55
CA ASP A 458 20.45 -8.09 27.55
C ASP A 458 19.19 -8.59 28.28
N GLU A 459 19.14 -8.39 29.62
CA GLU A 459 18.02 -8.77 30.48
C GLU A 459 17.61 -10.26 30.40
N ILE A 460 18.55 -11.15 30.03
CA ILE A 460 18.31 -12.60 29.91
C ILE A 460 18.04 -13.26 31.27
N ASP A 461 18.46 -12.62 32.35
CA ASP A 461 18.34 -13.06 33.74
C ASP A 461 17.07 -12.52 34.44
N THR A 462 16.21 -11.78 33.74
CA THR A 462 14.98 -11.25 34.31
C THR A 462 14.00 -12.39 34.67
N GLY A 463 13.62 -12.48 35.93
CA GLY A 463 12.72 -13.53 36.44
C GLY A 463 13.35 -14.92 36.55
N VAL A 464 14.67 -15.03 36.48
CA VAL A 464 15.44 -16.27 36.62
C VAL A 464 16.24 -16.27 37.91
N SER A 465 16.40 -17.43 38.55
CA SER A 465 17.21 -17.58 39.77
C SER A 465 17.79 -18.99 39.94
N GLY A 466 18.77 -19.13 40.81
CA GLY A 466 19.32 -20.41 41.24
C GLY A 466 19.80 -21.31 40.10
N ARG A 467 19.31 -22.56 40.05
CA ARG A 467 19.73 -23.56 39.06
C ARG A 467 19.47 -23.17 37.61
N ALA A 468 18.41 -22.40 37.35
CA ALA A 468 18.11 -21.97 36.00
C ALA A 468 19.16 -20.96 35.51
N ALA A 469 19.56 -19.99 36.35
CA ALA A 469 20.64 -19.05 36.04
C ALA A 469 21.96 -19.73 35.71
N GLN A 470 22.32 -20.76 36.48
CA GLN A 470 23.51 -21.55 36.22
C GLN A 470 23.48 -22.24 34.86
N LYS A 471 22.34 -22.85 34.48
CA LYS A 471 22.17 -23.50 33.18
C LYS A 471 22.24 -22.51 32.02
N ILE A 472 21.68 -21.30 32.18
CA ILE A 472 21.82 -20.21 31.23
C ILE A 472 23.30 -19.84 31.04
N GLY A 473 24.03 -19.65 32.13
CA GLY A 473 25.46 -19.34 32.10
C GLY A 473 26.26 -20.41 31.35
N ILE A 474 25.99 -21.70 31.61
CA ILE A 474 26.62 -22.83 30.91
C ILE A 474 26.31 -22.76 29.40
N LYS A 475 25.06 -22.48 29.02
CA LYS A 475 24.69 -22.40 27.62
C LYS A 475 25.36 -21.23 26.91
N LEU A 476 25.42 -20.04 27.54
CA LEU A 476 26.16 -18.90 26.98
C LEU A 476 27.65 -19.23 26.81
N LYS A 477 28.23 -19.95 27.75
CA LYS A 477 29.62 -20.43 27.66
C LYS A 477 29.82 -21.40 26.50
N GLN A 478 28.85 -22.29 26.23
CA GLN A 478 28.90 -23.18 25.07
C GLN A 478 28.84 -22.43 23.76
N ILE A 479 27.90 -21.46 23.62
CA ILE A 479 27.76 -20.61 22.43
C ILE A 479 29.05 -19.80 22.21
N SER A 480 29.68 -19.30 23.30
CA SER A 480 30.88 -18.48 23.22
C SER A 480 32.13 -19.23 22.72
N ARG A 481 32.08 -20.55 22.61
CA ARG A 481 33.16 -21.35 21.96
C ARG A 481 33.17 -21.19 20.45
N LEU A 482 32.03 -20.81 19.84
CA LEU A 482 31.85 -20.67 18.40
C LEU A 482 31.76 -19.21 17.96
N ARG A 483 31.33 -18.31 18.84
CA ARG A 483 31.03 -16.90 18.54
C ARG A 483 31.30 -16.03 19.76
N GLN A 484 31.56 -14.77 19.53
CA GLN A 484 31.65 -13.80 20.62
C GLN A 484 30.27 -13.59 21.26
N VAL A 485 30.21 -13.65 22.58
CA VAL A 485 29.01 -13.42 23.39
C VAL A 485 29.26 -12.29 24.37
N LEU A 486 28.36 -11.30 24.37
CA LEU A 486 28.28 -10.24 25.37
C LEU A 486 27.02 -10.46 26.19
N CYS A 487 27.14 -10.52 27.52
CA CYS A 487 26.00 -10.74 28.42
C CYS A 487 25.98 -9.69 29.53
N VAL A 488 24.84 -9.06 29.73
CA VAL A 488 24.60 -8.17 30.88
C VAL A 488 23.81 -8.93 31.93
N THR A 489 24.33 -9.05 33.15
CA THR A 489 23.67 -9.80 34.21
C THR A 489 23.84 -9.16 35.59
N HIS A 490 22.94 -9.53 36.52
CA HIS A 490 23.04 -9.25 37.94
C HIS A 490 23.18 -10.54 38.78
N LEU A 491 23.33 -11.70 38.11
CA LEU A 491 23.38 -13.01 38.75
C LEU A 491 24.82 -13.57 38.83
N ALA A 492 25.29 -13.92 40.02
CA ALA A 492 26.60 -14.51 40.24
C ALA A 492 26.80 -15.79 39.41
N GLN A 493 25.75 -16.64 39.28
CA GLN A 493 25.78 -17.92 38.57
C GLN A 493 26.08 -17.76 37.07
N MET A 494 25.79 -16.63 36.51
CA MET A 494 26.13 -16.31 35.13
C MET A 494 27.50 -15.61 35.04
N ALA A 495 27.78 -14.70 35.97
CA ALA A 495 29.01 -13.94 35.99
C ALA A 495 30.27 -14.81 36.17
N VAL A 496 30.17 -15.92 36.90
CA VAL A 496 31.31 -16.87 37.08
C VAL A 496 31.73 -17.53 35.76
N MET A 497 30.85 -17.66 34.78
CA MET A 497 31.13 -18.29 33.48
C MET A 497 31.93 -17.40 32.51
N ALA A 498 32.18 -16.13 32.86
CA ALA A 498 32.84 -15.17 32.00
C ALA A 498 34.30 -15.57 31.68
N ASP A 499 34.68 -15.42 30.39
CA ASP A 499 36.09 -15.38 29.98
C ASP A 499 36.67 -13.98 30.23
N ASN A 500 35.89 -12.95 29.96
CA ASN A 500 36.22 -11.56 30.28
C ASN A 500 35.10 -10.95 31.13
N HIS A 501 35.43 -10.60 32.39
CA HIS A 501 34.47 -10.03 33.33
C HIS A 501 34.66 -8.52 33.43
N LEU A 502 33.66 -7.78 33.06
CA LEU A 502 33.65 -6.32 32.99
C LEU A 502 32.74 -5.76 34.10
N LEU A 503 33.26 -4.89 34.93
CA LEU A 503 32.50 -4.23 36.00
C LEU A 503 32.15 -2.81 35.61
N ILE A 504 30.86 -2.49 35.70
CA ILE A 504 30.31 -1.16 35.52
C ILE A 504 30.08 -0.54 36.89
N GLU A 505 30.84 0.50 37.19
CA GLU A 505 30.79 1.21 38.46
C GLU A 505 30.37 2.66 38.29
N LYS A 506 29.56 3.16 39.24
CA LYS A 506 29.23 4.58 39.35
C LYS A 506 30.11 5.24 40.38
N ASN A 507 30.87 6.23 39.98
CA ASN A 507 31.71 7.04 40.84
C ASN A 507 31.20 8.47 40.91
N ILE A 508 31.19 9.06 42.10
CA ILE A 508 30.86 10.48 42.28
C ILE A 508 32.16 11.27 42.17
N GLN A 509 32.29 12.11 41.16
CA GLN A 509 33.40 13.05 40.98
C GLN A 509 32.88 14.48 41.09
N GLY A 510 33.13 15.15 42.24
CA GLY A 510 32.52 16.44 42.54
C GLY A 510 30.99 16.34 42.64
N ASP A 511 30.28 17.18 41.93
CA ASP A 511 28.80 17.20 41.90
C ASP A 511 28.21 16.32 40.79
N ARG A 512 28.98 15.46 40.11
CA ARG A 512 28.54 14.68 38.95
C ARG A 512 28.81 13.19 39.15
N THR A 513 27.87 12.39 38.67
CA THR A 513 28.06 10.93 38.56
C THR A 513 28.77 10.58 37.27
N VAL A 514 29.82 9.81 37.34
CA VAL A 514 30.58 9.27 36.21
C VAL A 514 30.53 7.75 36.25
N THR A 515 30.18 7.11 35.17
CA THR A 515 30.21 5.64 35.03
C THR A 515 31.53 5.24 34.36
N THR A 516 32.21 4.29 34.97
CA THR A 516 33.45 3.67 34.44
C THR A 516 33.20 2.19 34.16
N VAL A 517 33.91 1.65 33.18
CA VAL A 517 33.90 0.22 32.84
C VAL A 517 35.34 -0.27 32.95
N ARG A 518 35.57 -1.36 33.68
CA ARG A 518 36.90 -1.96 33.81
C ARG A 518 36.84 -3.48 33.78
N THR A 519 37.87 -4.10 33.20
CA THR A 519 38.09 -5.54 33.26
C THR A 519 38.57 -5.93 34.66
N LEU A 520 38.01 -7.03 35.17
CA LEU A 520 38.38 -7.57 36.48
C LEU A 520 39.43 -8.67 36.34
N ASP A 521 40.48 -8.59 37.16
CA ASP A 521 41.39 -9.72 37.41
C ASP A 521 40.73 -10.79 38.30
N HIS A 522 41.41 -11.91 38.53
CA HIS A 522 40.86 -13.05 39.29
C HIS A 522 40.41 -12.66 40.71
N GLU A 523 41.23 -11.89 41.44
CA GLU A 523 40.89 -11.47 42.81
C GLU A 523 39.73 -10.48 42.82
N GLN A 524 39.69 -9.55 41.86
CA GLN A 524 38.58 -8.61 41.71
C GLN A 524 37.29 -9.32 41.31
N ARG A 525 37.36 -10.34 40.44
CA ARG A 525 36.21 -11.19 40.10
C ARG A 525 35.64 -11.87 41.32
N LYS A 526 36.51 -12.46 42.15
CA LYS A 526 36.10 -13.11 43.40
C LYS A 526 35.35 -12.15 44.33
N TYR A 527 35.86 -10.93 44.48
CA TYR A 527 35.19 -9.89 45.28
C TYR A 527 33.83 -9.49 44.68
N GLU A 528 33.75 -9.29 43.38
CA GLU A 528 32.50 -8.90 42.71
C GLU A 528 31.46 -10.03 42.80
N ILE A 529 31.85 -11.27 42.59
CA ILE A 529 30.96 -12.44 42.76
C ILE A 529 30.44 -12.52 44.20
N ALA A 530 31.32 -12.36 45.20
CA ALA A 530 30.91 -12.32 46.60
C ALA A 530 29.95 -11.17 46.90
N ARG A 531 30.17 -9.98 46.32
CA ARG A 531 29.29 -8.81 46.42
C ARG A 531 27.90 -9.09 45.83
N ILE A 532 27.83 -9.72 44.67
CA ILE A 532 26.56 -10.09 44.05
C ILE A 532 25.81 -11.12 44.89
N MET A 533 26.50 -12.05 45.53
CA MET A 533 25.90 -13.09 46.36
C MET A 533 25.41 -12.59 47.74
N GLY A 534 26.11 -11.67 48.33
CA GLY A 534 25.87 -11.30 49.73
C GLY A 534 25.62 -9.83 50.01
N GLY A 535 25.67 -8.96 48.98
CA GLY A 535 25.56 -7.51 49.15
C GLY A 535 26.87 -6.85 49.60
N GLU A 536 26.77 -5.66 50.20
CA GLU A 536 27.94 -4.82 50.53
C GLU A 536 28.81 -5.39 51.67
N ASN A 537 28.23 -6.19 52.58
CA ASN A 537 28.95 -6.77 53.69
C ASN A 537 29.57 -8.13 53.31
N ILE A 538 30.74 -8.11 52.71
CA ILE A 538 31.44 -9.31 52.24
C ILE A 538 32.15 -9.99 53.43
N THR A 539 31.81 -11.23 53.68
CA THR A 539 32.47 -12.08 54.71
C THR A 539 33.51 -13.00 54.05
N GLU A 540 34.46 -13.53 54.88
CA GLU A 540 35.49 -14.47 54.43
C GLU A 540 34.85 -15.73 53.78
N LEU A 541 33.77 -16.24 54.37
CA LEU A 541 33.01 -17.37 53.85
C LEU A 541 32.41 -17.10 52.47
N MET A 542 31.95 -15.87 52.22
CA MET A 542 31.45 -15.47 50.91
C MET A 542 32.55 -15.44 49.85
N LEU A 543 33.74 -15.00 50.20
CA LEU A 543 34.92 -15.03 49.34
C LEU A 543 35.36 -16.47 49.04
N GLU A 544 35.34 -17.37 50.00
CA GLU A 544 35.63 -18.79 49.80
C GLU A 544 34.59 -19.43 48.86
N ASN A 545 33.30 -19.15 49.06
CA ASN A 545 32.22 -19.61 48.16
C ASN A 545 32.38 -19.06 46.75
N ALA A 546 32.68 -17.77 46.59
CA ALA A 546 32.90 -17.16 45.27
C ALA A 546 34.09 -17.81 44.54
N GLU A 547 35.19 -18.09 45.28
CA GLU A 547 36.36 -18.80 44.75
C GLU A 547 35.99 -20.22 44.27
N GLN A 548 35.16 -20.94 45.06
CA GLN A 548 34.70 -22.27 44.68
C GLN A 548 33.82 -22.22 43.42
N TYR A 549 32.91 -21.25 43.31
CA TYR A 549 32.08 -21.06 42.10
C TYR A 549 32.91 -20.76 40.84
N LEU A 550 33.99 -19.95 40.99
CA LEU A 550 34.91 -19.67 39.87
C LEU A 550 35.66 -20.94 39.45
N LYS A 551 36.20 -21.73 40.40
CA LYS A 551 36.88 -23.00 40.11
C LYS A 551 35.94 -24.02 39.45
N ASP A 552 34.69 -24.10 39.89
CA ASP A 552 33.70 -25.01 39.31
C ASP A 552 33.38 -24.61 37.87
N ALA A 553 33.29 -23.30 37.59
CA ALA A 553 33.05 -22.77 36.24
C ALA A 553 34.23 -23.02 35.29
N ASP A 554 35.49 -22.92 35.78
CA ASP A 554 36.69 -23.19 34.96
C ASP A 554 36.82 -24.68 34.56
N ASN A 555 36.18 -25.59 35.31
CA ASN A 555 36.19 -27.03 35.04
C ASN A 555 35.02 -27.50 34.13
N MET A 556 34.12 -26.60 33.71
CA MET A 556 32.98 -26.87 32.82
C MET A 556 33.29 -26.51 31.37
#